data_04947d321512b3e4ef3c15cb8fa05653
#
_entry.id   04947d321512b3e4ef3c15cb8fa05653
#
_cell.length_a   1.000
_cell.length_b   1.000
_cell.length_c   1.000
_cell.angle_alpha   90.00
_cell.angle_beta   90.00
_cell.angle_gamma   90.00
#
_symmetry.space_group_name_H-M   'P 1'
#
loop_
_entity.id
_entity.type
_entity.pdbx_description
1 polymer ?
#
loop_
_entity_poly.entity_id
_entity_poly.type
_entity_poly.pdbx_seq_one_letter_code
_entity_poly.pdbx_strand_id
1 'polypeptide(L)'
;MQTIFDIETNGFYQDCTTIHCIALKRIGIDNDVLLYTQSNINDALDILENSEVLIGHNIIQFDIPVLEKFYPSRKFTHNVLDTFNLSCIVFPQRQKHGLEDWGKDLGFEKFNPMTGKEYTDEEWKERKKTKNEAWDKYTSEMGAYCQQDVRVTE
;
A
#
# COMPACT_ATOMS: atom_id res chain seq x y z
N MET A 1 -17.61 -1.43 8.88
CA MET A 1 -16.28 -2.06 8.90
C MET A 1 -15.25 -1.10 8.35
N GLN A 2 -14.12 -0.92 9.03
CA GLN A 2 -13.02 -0.06 8.57
C GLN A 2 -11.88 -0.97 8.08
N THR A 3 -11.34 -0.67 6.90
CA THR A 3 -10.30 -1.49 6.28
C THR A 3 -9.13 -0.60 5.87
N ILE A 4 -7.94 -0.92 6.38
CA ILE A 4 -6.68 -0.35 5.93
C ILE A 4 -6.20 -1.18 4.75
N PHE A 5 -5.70 -0.54 3.68
CA PHE A 5 -5.19 -1.27 2.53
C PHE A 5 -4.11 -0.50 1.78
N ASP A 6 -3.36 -1.24 0.98
CA ASP A 6 -2.34 -0.78 0.05
C ASP A 6 -2.30 -1.70 -1.16
N ILE A 7 -1.90 -1.21 -2.34
CA ILE A 7 -1.75 -2.01 -3.56
C ILE A 7 -0.35 -1.87 -4.16
N GLU A 8 0.10 -2.92 -4.82
CA GLU A 8 1.31 -2.88 -5.63
C GLU A 8 1.00 -3.15 -7.10
N THR A 9 1.59 -2.34 -7.97
CA THR A 9 1.36 -2.34 -9.42
C THR A 9 2.69 -2.36 -10.17
N ASN A 10 2.65 -2.67 -11.47
CA ASN A 10 3.84 -2.62 -12.33
C ASN A 10 4.18 -1.23 -12.88
N GLY A 11 3.57 -0.16 -12.38
CA GLY A 11 3.86 1.20 -12.83
C GLY A 11 2.96 2.24 -12.19
N PHE A 12 3.13 3.50 -12.56
CA PHE A 12 2.25 4.58 -12.14
C PHE A 12 0.90 4.51 -12.84
N TYR A 13 -0.08 5.28 -12.36
CA TYR A 13 -1.46 5.26 -12.84
C TYR A 13 -1.61 5.26 -14.37
N GLN A 14 -0.82 6.08 -15.09
CA GLN A 14 -0.88 6.18 -16.55
C GLN A 14 -0.39 4.89 -17.23
N ASP A 15 0.68 4.31 -16.71
CA ASP A 15 1.45 3.25 -17.36
C ASP A 15 1.16 1.85 -16.80
N CYS A 16 0.55 1.76 -15.59
CA CYS A 16 0.29 0.46 -14.98
C CYS A 16 -0.72 -0.36 -15.79
N THR A 17 -0.36 -1.62 -15.98
CA THR A 17 -1.15 -2.62 -16.70
C THR A 17 -1.56 -3.80 -15.81
N THR A 18 -1.06 -3.84 -14.57
CA THR A 18 -1.30 -4.96 -13.66
C THR A 18 -1.28 -4.49 -12.21
N ILE A 19 -2.24 -4.94 -11.42
CA ILE A 19 -2.18 -4.93 -9.94
C ILE A 19 -1.60 -6.28 -9.54
N HIS A 20 -0.47 -6.28 -8.87
CA HIS A 20 0.24 -7.48 -8.45
C HIS A 20 -0.34 -8.10 -7.18
N CYS A 21 -0.61 -7.26 -6.20
CA CYS A 21 -1.20 -7.69 -4.94
C CYS A 21 -1.93 -6.52 -4.25
N ILE A 22 -2.78 -6.90 -3.31
CA ILE A 22 -3.47 -6.02 -2.36
C ILE A 22 -3.15 -6.55 -0.97
N ALA A 23 -2.61 -5.71 -0.10
CA ALA A 23 -2.53 -5.99 1.33
C ALA A 23 -3.66 -5.25 2.05
N LEU A 24 -4.30 -5.87 3.02
CA LEU A 24 -5.35 -5.22 3.81
C LEU A 24 -5.44 -5.77 5.23
N LYS A 25 -6.01 -4.94 6.12
CA LYS A 25 -6.37 -5.32 7.49
C LYS A 25 -7.70 -4.69 7.87
N ARG A 26 -8.65 -5.52 8.29
CA ARG A 26 -9.94 -5.06 8.82
C ARG A 26 -9.77 -4.77 10.31
N ILE A 27 -9.95 -3.52 10.71
CA ILE A 27 -9.77 -3.07 12.09
C ILE A 27 -10.76 -3.79 13.02
N GLY A 28 -10.23 -4.40 14.08
CA GLY A 28 -11.02 -5.14 15.06
C GLY A 28 -11.51 -6.53 14.62
N ILE A 29 -11.12 -6.99 13.42
CA ILE A 29 -11.46 -8.31 12.86
C ILE A 29 -10.21 -9.15 12.61
N ASP A 30 -9.26 -8.60 11.84
CA ASP A 30 -8.04 -9.32 11.49
C ASP A 30 -6.94 -9.10 12.55
N ASN A 31 -6.28 -10.18 12.95
CA ASN A 31 -5.15 -10.10 13.88
C ASN A 31 -3.87 -9.60 13.21
N ASP A 32 -3.73 -9.81 11.88
CA ASP A 32 -2.58 -9.41 11.08
C ASP A 32 -3.01 -8.94 9.69
N VAL A 33 -2.08 -8.38 8.94
CA VAL A 33 -2.29 -7.93 7.56
C VAL A 33 -2.40 -9.14 6.63
N LEU A 34 -3.50 -9.21 5.90
CA LEU A 34 -3.76 -10.21 4.89
C LEU A 34 -3.19 -9.76 3.54
N LEU A 35 -2.68 -10.71 2.76
CA LEU A 35 -2.13 -10.46 1.43
C LEU A 35 -2.91 -11.25 0.38
N TYR A 36 -3.34 -10.55 -0.65
CA TYR A 36 -4.06 -11.10 -1.79
C TYR A 36 -3.25 -10.87 -3.07
N THR A 37 -3.09 -11.92 -3.84
CA THR A 37 -2.39 -11.89 -5.14
C THR A 37 -3.40 -12.07 -6.27
N GLN A 38 -2.96 -12.08 -7.51
CA GLN A 38 -3.86 -12.24 -8.67
C GLN A 38 -4.78 -13.47 -8.58
N SER A 39 -4.36 -14.54 -7.90
CA SER A 39 -5.15 -15.77 -7.77
C SER A 39 -6.40 -15.62 -6.89
N ASN A 40 -6.39 -14.68 -5.95
CA ASN A 40 -7.48 -14.44 -4.99
C ASN A 40 -7.79 -12.94 -4.80
N ILE A 41 -7.42 -12.11 -5.76
CA ILE A 41 -7.60 -10.65 -5.67
C ILE A 41 -9.08 -10.24 -5.54
N ASN A 42 -10.01 -11.02 -6.10
CA ASN A 42 -11.42 -10.74 -5.99
C ASN A 42 -11.94 -10.77 -4.56
N ASP A 43 -11.37 -11.61 -3.69
CA ASP A 43 -11.74 -11.66 -2.28
C ASP A 43 -11.36 -10.33 -1.58
N ALA A 44 -10.19 -9.75 -1.92
CA ALA A 44 -9.80 -8.43 -1.44
C ALA A 44 -10.75 -7.33 -1.96
N LEU A 45 -11.07 -7.36 -3.24
CA LEU A 45 -11.98 -6.39 -3.86
C LEU A 45 -13.38 -6.43 -3.23
N ASP A 46 -13.88 -7.61 -2.90
CA ASP A 46 -15.16 -7.78 -2.19
C ASP A 46 -15.10 -7.17 -0.79
N ILE A 47 -13.99 -7.35 -0.07
CA ILE A 47 -13.78 -6.73 1.24
C ILE A 47 -13.75 -5.20 1.13
N LEU A 48 -12.98 -4.66 0.17
CA LEU A 48 -12.85 -3.21 -0.02
C LEU A 48 -14.19 -2.57 -0.40
N GLU A 49 -14.93 -3.17 -1.32
CA GLU A 49 -16.24 -2.66 -1.78
C GLU A 49 -17.28 -2.67 -0.66
N ASN A 50 -17.24 -3.65 0.27
CA ASN A 50 -18.15 -3.75 1.40
C ASN A 50 -17.68 -3.03 2.67
N SER A 51 -16.56 -2.31 2.63
CA SER A 51 -16.04 -1.54 3.76
C SER A 51 -16.78 -0.21 3.88
N GLU A 52 -17.10 0.19 5.11
CA GLU A 52 -17.70 1.51 5.40
C GLU A 52 -16.68 2.64 5.25
N VAL A 53 -15.43 2.37 5.63
CA VAL A 53 -14.32 3.31 5.53
C VAL A 53 -13.11 2.59 4.96
N LEU A 54 -12.55 3.15 3.92
CA LEU A 54 -11.26 2.76 3.37
C LEU A 54 -10.18 3.69 3.91
N ILE A 55 -9.10 3.11 4.43
CA ILE A 55 -7.98 3.81 5.03
C ILE A 55 -6.71 3.42 4.29
N GLY A 56 -5.86 4.39 3.98
CA GLY A 56 -4.56 4.12 3.39
C GLY A 56 -3.75 5.39 3.21
N HIS A 57 -2.55 5.26 2.70
CA HIS A 57 -1.62 6.37 2.55
C HIS A 57 -1.52 6.80 1.09
N ASN A 58 -1.99 8.02 0.78
CA ASN A 58 -2.06 8.56 -0.59
C ASN A 58 -3.04 7.79 -1.51
N ILE A 59 -3.99 7.08 -0.95
CA ILE A 59 -4.92 6.21 -1.69
C ILE A 59 -5.89 6.97 -2.59
N ILE A 60 -6.19 8.23 -2.26
CA ILE A 60 -7.06 9.08 -3.08
C ILE A 60 -6.39 9.41 -4.43
N GLN A 61 -5.07 9.55 -4.45
CA GLN A 61 -4.35 9.93 -5.68
C GLN A 61 -3.87 8.72 -6.49
N PHE A 62 -3.76 7.53 -5.87
CA PHE A 62 -3.20 6.38 -6.55
C PHE A 62 -4.06 5.12 -6.45
N ASP A 63 -4.21 4.52 -5.28
CA ASP A 63 -4.79 3.19 -5.12
C ASP A 63 -6.24 3.11 -5.60
N ILE A 64 -7.08 4.03 -5.14
CA ILE A 64 -8.50 4.06 -5.54
C ILE A 64 -8.67 4.30 -7.04
N PRO A 65 -8.05 5.31 -7.66
CA PRO A 65 -8.07 5.49 -9.10
C PRO A 65 -7.58 4.27 -9.90
N VAL A 66 -6.54 3.58 -9.42
CA VAL A 66 -6.05 2.36 -10.06
C VAL A 66 -7.07 1.24 -9.94
N LEU A 67 -7.64 1.01 -8.76
CA LEU A 67 -8.71 0.01 -8.58
C LEU A 67 -9.91 0.28 -9.51
N GLU A 68 -10.36 1.52 -9.60
CA GLU A 68 -11.46 1.91 -10.49
C GLU A 68 -11.11 1.76 -11.98
N LYS A 69 -9.85 2.02 -12.36
CA LYS A 69 -9.36 1.79 -13.73
C LYS A 69 -9.43 0.31 -14.13
N PHE A 70 -9.03 -0.59 -13.24
CA PHE A 70 -8.99 -2.03 -13.52
C PHE A 70 -10.33 -2.73 -13.28
N TYR A 71 -11.16 -2.20 -12.38
CA TYR A 71 -12.46 -2.77 -11.98
C TYR A 71 -13.58 -1.74 -12.06
N PRO A 72 -13.90 -1.21 -13.25
CA PRO A 72 -14.83 -0.07 -13.42
C PRO A 72 -16.28 -0.39 -13.03
N SER A 73 -16.63 -1.66 -12.84
CA SER A 73 -17.96 -2.06 -12.34
C SER A 73 -18.07 -2.02 -10.82
N ARG A 74 -16.96 -1.88 -10.10
CA ARG A 74 -16.90 -1.82 -8.64
C ARG A 74 -16.79 -0.38 -8.14
N LYS A 75 -17.16 -0.14 -6.89
CA LYS A 75 -17.09 1.19 -6.26
C LYS A 75 -16.31 1.16 -4.97
N PHE A 76 -15.29 2.01 -4.88
CA PHE A 76 -14.38 2.10 -3.74
C PHE A 76 -14.39 3.48 -3.06
N THR A 77 -15.38 4.34 -3.38
CA THR A 77 -15.40 5.77 -3.01
C THR A 77 -16.47 6.15 -2.01
N HIS A 78 -16.74 5.34 -0.97
CA HIS A 78 -17.76 5.72 0.00
C HIS A 78 -17.22 6.65 1.08
N ASN A 79 -16.45 6.18 2.01
CA ASN A 79 -15.76 6.99 3.00
C ASN A 79 -14.27 6.66 2.93
N VAL A 80 -13.44 7.66 2.72
CA VAL A 80 -12.00 7.47 2.56
C VAL A 80 -11.26 8.31 3.58
N LEU A 81 -10.36 7.69 4.33
CA LEU A 81 -9.40 8.35 5.19
C LEU A 81 -8.01 8.18 4.60
N ASP A 82 -7.49 9.23 3.99
CA ASP A 82 -6.15 9.25 3.42
C ASP A 82 -5.17 9.82 4.44
N THR A 83 -4.27 8.98 4.93
CA THR A 83 -3.30 9.36 5.97
C THR A 83 -2.22 10.30 5.47
N PHE A 84 -1.93 10.36 4.17
CA PHE A 84 -1.05 11.39 3.59
C PHE A 84 -1.69 12.77 3.73
N ASN A 85 -2.95 12.91 3.31
CA ASN A 85 -3.68 14.17 3.43
C ASN A 85 -3.89 14.57 4.89
N LEU A 86 -4.22 13.60 5.76
CA LEU A 86 -4.34 13.83 7.18
C LEU A 86 -3.02 14.33 7.78
N SER A 87 -1.90 13.73 7.42
CA SER A 87 -0.56 14.16 7.83
C SER A 87 -0.27 15.61 7.43
N CYS A 88 -0.60 16.01 6.21
CA CYS A 88 -0.43 17.38 5.74
C CYS A 88 -1.26 18.41 6.54
N ILE A 89 -2.47 18.02 6.93
CA ILE A 89 -3.39 18.89 7.69
C ILE A 89 -2.95 19.00 9.16
N VAL A 90 -2.64 17.88 9.80
CA VAL A 90 -2.33 17.84 11.24
C VAL A 90 -0.92 18.33 11.53
N PHE A 91 0.03 18.08 10.63
CA PHE A 91 1.44 18.44 10.78
C PHE A 91 1.94 19.33 9.63
N PRO A 92 1.37 20.53 9.43
CA PRO A 92 1.69 21.38 8.27
C PRO A 92 3.15 21.86 8.23
N GLN A 93 3.86 21.79 9.34
CA GLN A 93 5.29 22.17 9.43
C GLN A 93 6.24 21.03 9.08
N ARG A 94 5.70 19.80 8.93
CA ARG A 94 6.50 18.63 8.54
C ARG A 94 6.91 18.78 7.07
N GLN A 95 8.18 18.50 6.77
CA GLN A 95 8.70 18.63 5.40
C GLN A 95 8.44 17.38 4.54
N LYS A 96 8.25 16.23 5.16
CA LYS A 96 8.09 14.95 4.49
C LYS A 96 6.92 14.18 5.09
N HIS A 97 5.93 13.89 4.28
CA HIS A 97 4.70 13.21 4.67
C HIS A 97 4.62 11.78 4.14
N GLY A 98 5.66 11.28 3.45
CA GLY A 98 5.70 9.94 2.89
C GLY A 98 5.68 8.84 3.95
N LEU A 99 5.16 7.67 3.58
CA LEU A 99 5.01 6.54 4.49
C LEU A 99 6.36 6.01 5.00
N GLU A 100 7.42 6.10 4.17
CA GLU A 100 8.80 5.76 4.58
C GLU A 100 9.28 6.65 5.74
N ASP A 101 8.98 7.95 5.69
CA ASP A 101 9.41 8.90 6.73
C ASP A 101 8.60 8.72 8.03
N TRP A 102 7.31 8.39 7.91
CA TRP A 102 6.48 8.02 9.05
C TRP A 102 6.91 6.69 9.66
N GLY A 103 7.25 5.69 8.85
CA GLY A 103 7.76 4.42 9.33
C GLY A 103 9.01 4.57 10.19
N LYS A 104 9.95 5.45 9.79
CA LYS A 104 11.14 5.77 10.59
C LYS A 104 10.79 6.40 11.93
N ASP A 105 9.89 7.38 11.94
CA ASP A 105 9.49 8.10 13.15
C ASP A 105 8.72 7.20 14.14
N LEU A 106 7.97 6.24 13.62
CA LEU A 106 7.16 5.30 14.41
C LEU A 106 7.94 4.03 14.83
N GLY A 107 9.19 3.88 14.37
CA GLY A 107 10.00 2.69 14.64
C GLY A 107 9.59 1.45 13.83
N PHE A 108 8.81 1.64 12.77
CA PHE A 108 8.48 0.61 11.78
C PHE A 108 9.41 0.74 10.57
N GLU A 109 10.71 0.59 10.78
CA GLU A 109 11.67 0.71 9.69
C GLU A 109 11.44 -0.37 8.63
N LYS A 110 11.66 0.00 7.37
CA LYS A 110 11.49 -0.92 6.25
C LYS A 110 12.58 -1.98 6.29
N PHE A 111 12.21 -3.17 6.69
CA PHE A 111 13.08 -4.34 6.62
C PHE A 111 13.15 -4.88 5.21
N ASN A 112 14.32 -5.36 4.82
CA ASN A 112 14.43 -6.30 3.72
C ASN A 112 13.71 -7.60 4.14
N PRO A 113 12.57 -7.96 3.53
CA PRO A 113 11.79 -9.12 3.96
C PRO A 113 12.52 -10.46 3.76
N MET A 114 13.56 -10.48 2.92
CA MET A 114 14.40 -11.66 2.70
C MET A 114 15.42 -11.87 3.81
N THR A 115 15.92 -10.81 4.43
CA THR A 115 16.99 -10.89 5.43
C THR A 115 16.50 -10.58 6.84
N GLY A 116 15.31 -9.98 6.99
CA GLY A 116 14.79 -9.48 8.27
C GLY A 116 15.61 -8.33 8.87
N LYS A 117 16.49 -7.70 8.08
CA LYS A 117 17.35 -6.60 8.49
C LYS A 117 16.95 -5.33 7.75
N GLU A 118 17.30 -4.17 8.33
CA GLU A 118 17.15 -2.89 7.64
C GLU A 118 17.93 -2.90 6.32
N TYR A 119 17.40 -2.19 5.32
CA TYR A 119 18.13 -1.94 4.10
C TYR A 119 19.30 -1.00 4.36
N THR A 120 20.48 -1.35 3.88
CA THR A 120 21.59 -0.39 3.83
C THR A 120 21.32 0.72 2.81
N ASP A 121 22.01 1.86 2.95
CA ASP A 121 21.89 2.96 1.97
C ASP A 121 22.25 2.54 0.55
N GLU A 122 23.18 1.60 0.40
CA GLU A 122 23.58 1.03 -0.89
C GLU A 122 22.48 0.16 -1.48
N GLU A 123 21.86 -0.72 -0.69
CA GLU A 123 20.75 -1.57 -1.11
C GLU A 123 19.54 -0.71 -1.52
N TRP A 124 19.25 0.38 -0.77
CA TRP A 124 18.21 1.35 -1.14
C TRP A 124 18.49 2.06 -2.46
N LYS A 125 19.73 2.49 -2.68
CA LYS A 125 20.12 3.16 -3.94
C LYS A 125 20.02 2.22 -5.13
N GLU A 126 20.46 0.98 -4.98
CA GLU A 126 20.37 -0.03 -6.04
C GLU A 126 18.92 -0.38 -6.36
N ARG A 127 18.10 -0.60 -5.33
CA ARG A 127 16.67 -0.86 -5.47
C ARG A 127 15.92 0.26 -6.19
N LYS A 128 16.25 1.53 -5.93
CA LYS A 128 15.67 2.67 -6.65
C LYS A 128 16.04 2.69 -8.13
N LYS A 129 17.22 2.19 -8.50
CA LYS A 129 17.65 2.11 -9.91
C LYS A 129 16.97 0.95 -10.64
N THR A 130 16.81 -0.19 -9.99
CA THR A 130 16.20 -1.40 -10.58
C THR A 130 14.69 -1.44 -10.45
N LYS A 131 14.06 -0.43 -9.86
CA LYS A 131 12.63 -0.41 -9.54
C LYS A 131 11.73 -0.71 -10.75
N ASN A 132 12.06 -0.24 -11.93
CA ASN A 132 11.27 -0.47 -13.13
C ASN A 132 11.28 -1.94 -13.59
N GLU A 133 12.40 -2.65 -13.45
CA GLU A 133 12.52 -4.06 -13.83
C GLU A 133 12.01 -4.99 -12.72
N ALA A 134 12.23 -4.62 -11.46
CA ALA A 134 11.81 -5.40 -10.29
C ALA A 134 10.29 -5.44 -10.10
N TRP A 135 9.55 -4.44 -10.65
CA TRP A 135 8.10 -4.35 -10.51
C TRP A 135 7.31 -4.91 -11.70
N ASP A 136 7.96 -5.46 -12.71
CA ASP A 136 7.29 -6.08 -13.87
C ASP A 136 6.51 -7.34 -13.49
N LYS A 137 6.96 -8.06 -12.47
CA LYS A 137 6.34 -9.30 -11.99
C LYS A 137 6.18 -9.31 -10.48
N TYR A 138 5.14 -9.97 -10.00
CA TYR A 138 4.95 -10.20 -8.57
C TYR A 138 6.14 -10.96 -7.97
N THR A 139 6.60 -10.50 -6.82
CA THR A 139 7.59 -11.18 -5.97
C THR A 139 7.10 -11.25 -4.52
N SER A 140 7.58 -12.23 -3.75
CA SER A 140 7.27 -12.31 -2.32
C SER A 140 7.75 -11.10 -1.54
N GLU A 141 8.83 -10.47 -1.98
CA GLU A 141 9.36 -9.23 -1.42
C GLU A 141 8.38 -8.07 -1.62
N MET A 142 7.79 -7.95 -2.80
CA MET A 142 6.75 -6.97 -3.11
C MET A 142 5.53 -7.16 -2.19
N GLY A 143 5.08 -8.40 -2.00
CA GLY A 143 3.97 -8.70 -1.10
C GLY A 143 4.27 -8.32 0.36
N ALA A 144 5.47 -8.63 0.85
CA ALA A 144 5.90 -8.24 2.19
C ALA A 144 6.02 -6.71 2.35
N TYR A 145 6.44 -6.01 1.29
CA TYR A 145 6.49 -4.56 1.24
C TYR A 145 5.09 -3.95 1.35
N CYS A 146 4.15 -4.42 0.55
CA CYS A 146 2.73 -4.02 0.59
C CYS A 146 2.12 -4.24 2.00
N GLN A 147 2.39 -5.40 2.63
CA GLN A 147 1.93 -5.65 4.00
C GLN A 147 2.57 -4.70 5.02
N GLN A 148 3.83 -4.33 4.84
CA GLN A 148 4.50 -3.39 5.72
C GLN A 148 3.90 -1.98 5.62
N ASP A 149 3.52 -1.55 4.43
CA ASP A 149 2.90 -0.25 4.22
C ASP A 149 1.52 -0.17 4.91
N VAL A 150 0.75 -1.25 4.94
CA VAL A 150 -0.48 -1.35 5.75
C VAL A 150 -0.18 -1.27 7.26
N ARG A 151 0.89 -1.93 7.76
CA ARG A 151 1.26 -1.88 9.18
C ARG A 151 1.71 -0.48 9.63
N VAL A 152 2.41 0.24 8.78
CA VAL A 152 2.82 1.64 9.08
C VAL A 152 1.63 2.58 9.06
N THR A 153 0.63 2.29 8.24
CA THR A 153 -0.60 3.10 8.12
C THR A 153 -1.55 2.91 9.31
N GLU A 154 -1.53 1.74 9.96
CA GLU A 154 -2.31 1.42 11.17
C GLU A 154 -1.90 2.26 12.37
#